data_aede89429bf632e65d26e901efd8d787
#
_entry.id   aede89429bf632e65d26e901efd8d787
#
_cell.length_a   1.000
_cell.length_b   1.000
_cell.length_c   1.000
_cell.angle_alpha   90.00
_cell.angle_beta   90.00
_cell.angle_gamma   90.00
#
_symmetry.space_group_name_H-M   'P 1'
#
loop_
_entity.id
_entity.type
_entity.pdbx_description
1 polymer ?
#
loop_
_entity_poly.entity_id
_entity_poly.type
_entity_poly.pdbx_seq_one_letter_code
_entity_poly.pdbx_strand_id
1 'polypeptide(L)'
;MDENIIPLHFPNIGVLEVILKDEEFDYVKQCIQDKGKSLSETLVGNIDSSYELHDKDNWFYDNVLRKCVNSYSHYFMNLGDRVPTTKTHEYVLSHWWVNYQKKHEFNPIHDHTGLYSFVIWVKIPTEFEEQHDIQIKKGVNPVGAVAGDFEFEYTNIIGKHCSYIYNMGQYI
;
A
#
# COMPACT_ATOMS: atom_id res chain seq x y z
N MET A 1 7.72 21.35 33.81
CA MET A 1 7.04 20.19 33.19
C MET A 1 6.98 19.11 34.26
N ASP A 2 5.86 18.48 34.42
CA ASP A 2 5.72 17.38 35.38
C ASP A 2 6.57 16.20 34.91
N GLU A 3 7.53 15.77 35.74
CA GLU A 3 8.50 14.70 35.39
C GLU A 3 7.82 13.34 35.23
N ASN A 4 6.56 13.23 35.62
CA ASN A 4 5.77 12.00 35.47
C ASN A 4 4.98 11.94 34.15
N ILE A 5 5.03 12.98 33.30
CA ILE A 5 4.34 13.01 32.01
C ILE A 5 5.34 12.68 30.90
N ILE A 6 5.18 11.51 30.29
CA ILE A 6 5.98 11.06 29.16
C ILE A 6 5.15 11.24 27.89
N PRO A 7 5.50 12.19 27.00
CA PRO A 7 4.79 12.33 25.73
C PRO A 7 5.13 11.17 24.80
N LEU A 8 4.11 10.48 24.30
CA LEU A 8 4.25 9.51 23.24
C LEU A 8 3.87 10.16 21.91
N HIS A 9 4.83 10.23 21.00
CA HIS A 9 4.62 10.77 19.66
C HIS A 9 4.25 9.66 18.69
N PHE A 10 3.02 9.69 18.18
CA PHE A 10 2.62 8.83 17.08
C PHE A 10 2.98 9.52 15.76
N PRO A 11 3.57 8.79 14.80
CA PRO A 11 3.87 9.36 13.50
C PRO A 11 2.57 9.78 12.81
N ASN A 12 2.54 10.99 12.28
CA ASN A 12 1.50 11.34 11.32
C ASN A 12 1.89 10.74 9.99
N ILE A 13 1.02 9.91 9.44
CA ILE A 13 1.26 9.13 8.23
C ILE A 13 0.67 9.91 7.07
N GLY A 14 1.49 10.16 6.05
CA GLY A 14 1.06 10.67 4.76
C GLY A 14 1.05 9.57 3.71
N VAL A 15 0.56 9.90 2.53
CA VAL A 15 0.59 9.06 1.35
C VAL A 15 1.32 9.83 0.24
N LEU A 16 2.17 9.15 -0.50
CA LEU A 16 2.73 9.65 -1.74
C LEU A 16 2.06 8.94 -2.91
N GLU A 17 1.58 9.71 -3.86
CA GLU A 17 1.15 9.21 -5.15
C GLU A 17 2.29 9.39 -6.15
N VAL A 18 2.59 8.34 -6.90
CA VAL A 18 3.72 8.31 -7.82
C VAL A 18 3.28 7.72 -9.15
N ILE A 19 3.50 8.48 -10.22
CA ILE A 19 3.30 7.99 -11.59
C ILE A 19 4.60 7.35 -12.04
N LEU A 20 4.57 6.05 -12.31
CA LEU A 20 5.72 5.31 -12.83
C LEU A 20 5.99 5.74 -14.28
N LYS A 21 7.26 5.85 -14.63
CA LYS A 21 7.68 6.01 -16.02
C LYS A 21 7.48 4.70 -16.79
N ASP A 22 7.44 4.78 -18.10
CA ASP A 22 7.23 3.61 -18.96
C ASP A 22 8.23 2.49 -18.66
N GLU A 23 9.53 2.80 -18.51
CA GLU A 23 10.55 1.80 -18.18
C GLU A 23 10.37 1.17 -16.80
N GLU A 24 9.92 1.96 -15.82
CA GLU A 24 9.66 1.50 -14.45
C GLU A 24 8.44 0.58 -14.43
N PHE A 25 7.41 0.93 -15.19
CA PHE A 25 6.21 0.13 -15.33
C PHE A 25 6.44 -1.15 -16.16
N ASP A 26 7.26 -1.08 -17.20
CA ASP A 26 7.66 -2.25 -17.99
C ASP A 26 8.46 -3.24 -17.14
N TYR A 27 9.34 -2.75 -16.26
CA TYR A 27 10.04 -3.60 -15.29
C TYR A 27 9.06 -4.31 -14.34
N VAL A 28 8.06 -3.62 -13.81
CA VAL A 28 7.00 -4.24 -13.00
C VAL A 28 6.29 -5.36 -13.76
N LYS A 29 5.91 -5.10 -15.02
CA LYS A 29 5.30 -6.13 -15.88
C LYS A 29 6.21 -7.34 -16.10
N GLN A 30 7.53 -7.10 -16.26
CA GLN A 30 8.50 -8.19 -16.40
C GLN A 30 8.58 -9.02 -15.11
N CYS A 31 8.65 -8.39 -13.93
CA CYS A 31 8.62 -9.11 -12.65
C CYS A 31 7.35 -9.95 -12.48
N ILE A 32 6.21 -9.45 -12.98
CA ILE A 32 4.93 -10.18 -12.96
C ILE A 32 4.96 -11.39 -13.92
N GLN A 33 5.62 -11.29 -15.07
CA GLN A 33 5.80 -12.41 -15.97
C GLN A 33 6.71 -13.50 -15.36
N ASP A 34 7.76 -13.07 -14.66
CA ASP A 34 8.77 -13.92 -14.03
C ASP A 34 8.41 -14.29 -12.58
N LYS A 35 7.14 -14.15 -12.19
CA LYS A 35 6.67 -14.36 -10.82
C LYS A 35 7.11 -15.71 -10.23
N GLY A 36 7.36 -15.68 -8.93
CA GLY A 36 7.83 -16.82 -8.15
C GLY A 36 6.70 -17.72 -7.65
N LYS A 37 6.88 -18.25 -6.46
CA LYS A 37 5.93 -19.19 -5.83
C LYS A 37 4.59 -18.52 -5.51
N SER A 38 3.54 -19.36 -5.39
CA SER A 38 2.24 -18.91 -4.89
C SER A 38 2.33 -18.50 -3.41
N LEU A 39 1.65 -17.42 -3.08
CA LEU A 39 1.50 -16.91 -1.71
C LEU A 39 0.05 -16.92 -1.23
N SER A 40 -0.88 -17.50 -2.01
CA SER A 40 -2.32 -17.44 -1.72
C SER A 40 -2.72 -18.03 -0.37
N GLU A 41 -1.95 -19.00 0.14
CA GLU A 41 -2.21 -19.62 1.47
C GLU A 41 -1.55 -18.85 2.63
N THR A 42 -0.71 -17.86 2.34
CA THR A 42 0.07 -17.14 3.36
C THR A 42 -0.35 -15.69 3.53
N LEU A 43 -0.99 -15.12 2.53
CA LEU A 43 -1.53 -13.76 2.58
C LEU A 43 -2.93 -13.72 3.18
N VAL A 44 -3.27 -12.61 3.80
CA VAL A 44 -4.56 -12.44 4.51
C VAL A 44 -5.75 -12.33 3.55
N GLY A 45 -5.51 -11.99 2.29
CA GLY A 45 -6.57 -11.77 1.30
C GLY A 45 -7.38 -13.02 0.96
N ASN A 46 -8.66 -12.85 0.70
CA ASN A 46 -9.48 -13.88 0.05
C ASN A 46 -9.27 -13.79 -1.47
N ILE A 47 -8.05 -14.09 -1.91
CA ILE A 47 -7.59 -14.02 -3.30
C ILE A 47 -6.88 -15.33 -3.65
N ASP A 48 -7.43 -16.07 -4.61
CA ASP A 48 -6.91 -17.39 -5.00
C ASP A 48 -5.54 -17.34 -5.69
N SER A 49 -5.20 -16.21 -6.31
CA SER A 49 -4.05 -16.11 -7.18
C SER A 49 -3.14 -14.95 -6.77
N SER A 50 -2.22 -15.24 -5.85
CA SER A 50 -1.18 -14.31 -5.38
C SER A 50 0.20 -14.95 -5.55
N TYR A 51 1.17 -14.19 -6.05
CA TYR A 51 2.50 -14.70 -6.36
C TYR A 51 3.59 -13.74 -5.90
N GLU A 52 4.66 -14.31 -5.38
CA GLU A 52 5.88 -13.58 -5.03
C GLU A 52 6.50 -12.93 -6.27
N LEU A 53 7.02 -11.72 -6.12
CA LEU A 53 7.81 -11.04 -7.12
C LEU A 53 9.24 -10.86 -6.61
N HIS A 54 10.19 -10.84 -7.54
CA HIS A 54 11.60 -10.68 -7.25
C HIS A 54 12.15 -9.41 -7.92
N ASP A 55 12.74 -8.53 -7.14
CA ASP A 55 13.46 -7.37 -7.63
C ASP A 55 14.90 -7.77 -7.97
N LYS A 56 15.11 -8.10 -9.23
CA LYS A 56 16.44 -8.51 -9.69
C LYS A 56 17.44 -7.36 -9.55
N ASP A 57 18.55 -7.65 -8.90
CA ASP A 57 19.65 -6.71 -8.66
C ASP A 57 19.21 -5.42 -7.92
N ASN A 58 18.12 -5.47 -7.16
CA ASN A 58 17.48 -4.33 -6.49
C ASN A 58 17.11 -3.17 -7.43
N TRP A 59 16.82 -3.46 -8.70
CA TRP A 59 16.61 -2.43 -9.70
C TRP A 59 15.40 -1.53 -9.37
N PHE A 60 14.27 -2.12 -9.01
CA PHE A 60 13.06 -1.37 -8.67
C PHE A 60 13.25 -0.57 -7.37
N TYR A 61 13.88 -1.19 -6.38
CA TYR A 61 14.21 -0.49 -5.15
C TYR A 61 15.08 0.73 -5.43
N ASP A 62 16.17 0.59 -6.18
CA ASP A 62 17.13 1.67 -6.41
C ASP A 62 16.58 2.78 -7.31
N ASN A 63 15.78 2.44 -8.33
CA ASN A 63 15.28 3.41 -9.30
C ASN A 63 13.96 4.06 -8.88
N VAL A 64 13.12 3.38 -8.09
CA VAL A 64 11.79 3.85 -7.70
C VAL A 64 11.67 4.03 -6.19
N LEU A 65 11.73 2.94 -5.41
CA LEU A 65 11.35 2.97 -4.01
C LEU A 65 12.28 3.82 -3.14
N ARG A 66 13.57 3.84 -3.42
CA ARG A 66 14.54 4.70 -2.70
C ARG A 66 14.16 6.18 -2.83
N LYS A 67 13.70 6.62 -4.00
CA LYS A 67 13.23 7.99 -4.22
C LYS A 67 11.95 8.26 -3.43
N CYS A 68 11.03 7.28 -3.40
CA CYS A 68 9.80 7.39 -2.62
C CYS A 68 10.08 7.53 -1.12
N VAL A 69 10.96 6.69 -0.56
CA VAL A 69 11.37 6.75 0.85
C VAL A 69 12.00 8.10 1.18
N ASN A 70 12.90 8.60 0.34
CA ASN A 70 13.54 9.91 0.53
C ASN A 70 12.52 11.05 0.47
N SER A 71 11.60 11.00 -0.50
CA SER A 71 10.53 12.00 -0.62
C SER A 71 9.58 11.94 0.57
N TYR A 72 9.20 10.75 1.01
CA TYR A 72 8.35 10.57 2.18
C TYR A 72 9.01 11.18 3.43
N SER A 73 10.29 10.90 3.65
CA SER A 73 11.07 11.46 4.76
C SER A 73 11.17 12.98 4.70
N HIS A 74 11.16 13.56 3.49
CA HIS A 74 11.19 15.00 3.30
C HIS A 74 9.83 15.66 3.59
N TYR A 75 8.73 15.08 3.09
CA TYR A 75 7.40 15.70 3.21
C TYR A 75 6.71 15.41 4.53
N PHE A 76 7.01 14.27 5.16
CA PHE A 76 6.31 13.84 6.38
C PHE A 76 7.29 13.64 7.54
N MET A 77 7.91 12.48 7.62
CA MET A 77 8.95 12.18 8.61
C MET A 77 9.77 10.97 8.18
N ASN A 78 10.99 10.89 8.67
CA ASN A 78 11.80 9.68 8.56
C ASN A 78 11.32 8.66 9.59
N LEU A 79 10.58 7.65 9.15
CA LEU A 79 10.07 6.59 10.04
C LEU A 79 11.20 5.76 10.66
N GLY A 80 12.35 5.65 9.99
CA GLY A 80 13.52 4.98 10.52
C GLY A 80 14.01 5.57 11.86
N ASP A 81 13.84 6.87 12.07
CA ASP A 81 14.21 7.55 13.31
C ASP A 81 13.34 7.12 14.51
N ARG A 82 12.23 6.47 14.26
CA ARG A 82 11.29 5.97 15.28
C ARG A 82 11.51 4.50 15.64
N VAL A 83 12.33 3.80 14.87
CA VAL A 83 12.66 2.40 15.15
C VAL A 83 13.82 2.34 16.12
N PRO A 84 13.68 1.73 17.29
CA PRO A 84 14.76 1.62 18.28
C PRO A 84 15.81 0.62 17.80
N THR A 85 16.72 1.06 16.96
CA THR A 85 17.85 0.28 16.47
C THR A 85 19.15 0.78 17.08
N THR A 86 20.11 -0.12 17.29
CA THR A 86 21.44 0.24 17.79
C THR A 86 22.40 0.64 16.67
N LYS A 87 21.98 0.50 15.42
CA LYS A 87 22.77 0.80 14.22
C LYS A 87 21.90 1.42 13.14
N THR A 88 22.50 2.27 12.31
CA THR A 88 21.87 2.74 11.08
C THR A 88 21.84 1.58 10.08
N HIS A 89 20.68 1.31 9.53
CA HIS A 89 20.45 0.30 8.50
C HIS A 89 19.91 0.97 7.24
N GLU A 90 20.27 0.42 6.10
CA GLU A 90 19.64 0.78 4.84
C GLU A 90 18.25 0.15 4.75
N TYR A 91 17.32 0.82 4.05
CA TYR A 91 16.04 0.23 3.71
C TYR A 91 16.23 -0.81 2.62
N VAL A 92 15.43 -1.86 2.69
CA VAL A 92 15.41 -2.93 1.70
C VAL A 92 13.97 -3.25 1.31
N LEU A 93 13.76 -3.70 0.09
CA LEU A 93 12.50 -4.28 -0.34
C LEU A 93 12.39 -5.68 0.25
N SER A 94 11.64 -5.82 1.33
CA SER A 94 11.54 -7.08 2.08
C SER A 94 10.58 -8.06 1.42
N HIS A 95 9.40 -7.58 1.01
CA HIS A 95 8.35 -8.42 0.43
C HIS A 95 7.70 -7.67 -0.72
N TRP A 96 7.47 -8.37 -1.81
CA TRP A 96 6.75 -7.88 -2.97
C TRP A 96 5.97 -9.00 -3.63
N TRP A 97 4.71 -8.76 -3.97
CA TRP A 97 3.85 -9.75 -4.60
C TRP A 97 2.83 -9.12 -5.53
N VAL A 98 2.24 -9.93 -6.39
CA VAL A 98 1.12 -9.55 -7.26
C VAL A 98 -0.13 -10.33 -6.88
N ASN A 99 -1.25 -9.64 -6.83
CA ASN A 99 -2.59 -10.19 -6.66
C ASN A 99 -3.35 -10.16 -7.99
N TYR A 100 -3.93 -11.29 -8.39
CA TYR A 100 -4.88 -11.37 -9.49
C TYR A 100 -6.28 -11.52 -8.92
N GLN A 101 -6.86 -10.40 -8.55
CA GLN A 101 -8.16 -10.37 -7.90
C GLN A 101 -9.28 -10.61 -8.90
N LYS A 102 -10.13 -11.60 -8.63
CA LYS A 102 -11.31 -11.94 -9.39
C LYS A 102 -12.56 -11.29 -8.78
N LYS A 103 -13.68 -11.38 -9.49
CA LYS A 103 -14.98 -10.96 -8.97
C LYS A 103 -15.30 -11.67 -7.65
N HIS A 104 -15.71 -10.91 -6.64
CA HIS A 104 -16.01 -11.34 -5.27
C HIS A 104 -14.81 -11.70 -4.40
N GLU A 105 -13.59 -11.61 -4.90
CA GLU A 105 -12.40 -11.68 -4.09
C GLU A 105 -12.09 -10.31 -3.49
N PHE A 106 -11.46 -10.28 -2.32
CA PHE A 106 -11.13 -9.05 -1.62
C PHE A 106 -9.97 -9.25 -0.65
N ASN A 107 -9.29 -8.17 -0.33
CA ASN A 107 -8.42 -8.07 0.83
C ASN A 107 -9.19 -7.43 1.98
N PRO A 108 -9.31 -8.08 3.15
CA PRO A 108 -9.82 -7.43 4.34
C PRO A 108 -8.83 -6.38 4.83
N ILE A 109 -9.27 -5.54 5.77
CA ILE A 109 -8.37 -4.65 6.50
C ILE A 109 -7.30 -5.49 7.19
N HIS A 110 -6.04 -5.13 6.96
CA HIS A 110 -4.88 -5.81 7.54
C HIS A 110 -3.71 -4.84 7.67
N ASP A 111 -2.74 -5.19 8.46
CA ASP A 111 -1.51 -4.44 8.64
C ASP A 111 -0.32 -5.06 7.89
N HIS A 112 0.74 -4.29 7.77
CA HIS A 112 2.01 -4.73 7.20
C HIS A 112 3.13 -4.53 8.23
N THR A 113 4.05 -5.48 8.28
CA THR A 113 5.17 -5.46 9.23
C THR A 113 6.31 -4.51 8.82
N GLY A 114 6.30 -4.00 7.60
CA GLY A 114 7.31 -3.06 7.10
C GLY A 114 7.16 -1.65 7.67
N LEU A 115 8.20 -0.83 7.54
CA LEU A 115 8.14 0.61 7.85
C LEU A 115 7.35 1.39 6.80
N TYR A 116 7.48 0.99 5.56
CA TYR A 116 6.77 1.53 4.41
C TYR A 116 6.09 0.40 3.66
N SER A 117 4.92 0.68 3.13
CA SER A 117 4.23 -0.19 2.19
C SER A 117 3.82 0.62 0.96
N PHE A 118 3.66 -0.07 -0.14
CA PHE A 118 3.23 0.52 -1.40
C PHE A 118 2.27 -0.41 -2.12
N VAL A 119 1.47 0.15 -3.01
CA VAL A 119 0.63 -0.58 -3.94
C VAL A 119 0.85 -0.01 -5.35
N ILE A 120 0.82 -0.87 -6.35
CA ILE A 120 0.89 -0.50 -7.76
C ILE A 120 -0.34 -1.08 -8.44
N TRP A 121 -1.14 -0.21 -9.04
CA TRP A 121 -2.27 -0.63 -9.87
C TRP A 121 -1.78 -0.90 -11.29
N VAL A 122 -1.64 -2.18 -11.62
CA VAL A 122 -1.15 -2.61 -12.94
C VAL A 122 -2.28 -2.69 -13.95
N LYS A 123 -3.45 -3.13 -13.51
CA LYS A 123 -4.65 -3.23 -14.32
C LYS A 123 -5.89 -3.21 -13.43
N ILE A 124 -6.78 -2.28 -13.70
CA ILE A 124 -8.10 -2.21 -13.09
C ILE A 124 -9.12 -2.51 -14.19
N PRO A 125 -9.80 -3.66 -14.10
CA PRO A 125 -10.68 -4.12 -15.19
C PRO A 125 -12.10 -3.58 -15.11
N THR A 126 -12.40 -2.71 -14.14
CA THR A 126 -13.75 -2.19 -13.86
C THR A 126 -13.77 -0.68 -13.90
N GLU A 127 -14.86 -0.11 -14.36
CA GLU A 127 -15.10 1.33 -14.29
C GLU A 127 -15.66 1.70 -12.92
N PHE A 128 -15.35 2.92 -12.47
CA PHE A 128 -15.81 3.44 -11.18
C PHE A 128 -17.34 3.40 -11.06
N GLU A 129 -18.05 3.83 -12.10
CA GLU A 129 -19.51 3.89 -12.15
C GLU A 129 -20.14 2.50 -12.00
N GLU A 130 -19.56 1.48 -12.63
CA GLU A 130 -20.03 0.09 -12.50
C GLU A 130 -19.96 -0.39 -11.05
N GLN A 131 -18.87 -0.09 -10.35
CA GLN A 131 -18.68 -0.44 -8.94
C GLN A 131 -19.56 0.43 -8.02
N HIS A 132 -19.80 1.68 -8.42
CA HIS A 132 -20.60 2.61 -7.65
C HIS A 132 -22.10 2.26 -7.68
N ASP A 133 -22.60 1.70 -8.75
CA ASP A 133 -24.03 1.37 -8.94
C ASP A 133 -24.44 -0.02 -8.45
N ILE A 134 -23.50 -0.80 -7.89
CA ILE A 134 -23.84 -2.14 -7.35
C ILE A 134 -24.92 -2.03 -6.28
N GLN A 135 -25.97 -2.86 -6.41
CA GLN A 135 -27.16 -2.81 -5.59
C GLN A 135 -26.90 -3.01 -4.08
N ILE A 136 -25.88 -3.75 -3.72
CA ILE A 136 -25.46 -3.98 -2.33
C ILE A 136 -25.08 -2.69 -1.60
N LYS A 137 -24.72 -1.64 -2.33
CA LYS A 137 -24.37 -0.31 -1.79
C LYS A 137 -25.57 0.52 -1.37
N LYS A 138 -26.77 0.20 -1.84
CA LYS A 138 -27.97 1.04 -1.60
C LYS A 138 -28.42 1.09 -0.15
N GLY A 139 -27.85 0.27 0.71
CA GLY A 139 -28.08 0.28 2.17
C GLY A 139 -26.95 0.86 3.00
N VAL A 140 -25.84 1.30 2.39
CA VAL A 140 -24.65 1.80 3.09
C VAL A 140 -24.58 3.33 2.95
N ASN A 141 -24.14 4.03 3.99
CA ASN A 141 -23.94 5.46 3.98
C ASN A 141 -23.01 5.85 2.79
N PRO A 142 -23.44 6.77 1.89
CA PRO A 142 -22.70 7.13 0.68
C PRO A 142 -21.35 7.82 0.92
N VAL A 143 -20.96 8.07 2.17
CA VAL A 143 -19.70 8.73 2.55
C VAL A 143 -18.56 7.71 2.80
N GLY A 144 -18.84 6.42 2.80
CA GLY A 144 -17.83 5.37 3.01
C GLY A 144 -17.20 4.84 1.73
N ALA A 145 -16.17 4.00 1.88
CA ALA A 145 -15.58 3.23 0.80
C ALA A 145 -16.64 2.44 0.02
N VAL A 146 -16.45 2.31 -1.26
CA VAL A 146 -17.38 1.59 -2.14
C VAL A 146 -16.79 0.24 -2.53
N ALA A 147 -17.63 -0.67 -3.00
CA ALA A 147 -17.15 -1.95 -3.50
C ALA A 147 -16.09 -1.72 -4.59
N GLY A 148 -14.95 -2.39 -4.45
CA GLY A 148 -13.83 -2.26 -5.38
C GLY A 148 -12.84 -1.13 -5.08
N ASP A 149 -13.10 -0.29 -4.08
CA ASP A 149 -12.15 0.74 -3.68
C ASP A 149 -10.97 0.16 -2.89
N PHE A 150 -9.89 0.91 -2.89
CA PHE A 150 -8.73 0.66 -2.05
C PHE A 150 -8.66 1.73 -0.96
N GLU A 151 -8.33 1.33 0.26
CA GLU A 151 -8.33 2.21 1.41
C GLU A 151 -7.06 2.06 2.23
N PHE A 152 -6.43 3.19 2.59
CA PHE A 152 -5.44 3.26 3.65
C PHE A 152 -6.10 3.71 4.94
N GLU A 153 -6.10 2.86 5.95
CA GLU A 153 -6.57 3.23 7.28
C GLU A 153 -5.41 3.68 8.16
N TYR A 154 -5.63 4.71 8.95
CA TYR A 154 -4.64 5.23 9.88
C TYR A 154 -5.29 5.92 11.07
N THR A 155 -4.54 6.07 12.14
CA THR A 155 -4.94 6.87 13.30
C THR A 155 -4.20 8.21 13.25
N ASN A 156 -4.95 9.32 13.29
CA ASN A 156 -4.35 10.63 13.30
C ASN A 156 -3.74 10.98 14.67
N ILE A 157 -3.10 12.15 14.77
CA ILE A 157 -2.39 12.59 15.99
C ILE A 157 -3.28 12.78 17.22
N ILE A 158 -4.60 12.90 17.04
CA ILE A 158 -5.57 12.98 18.13
C ILE A 158 -6.25 11.64 18.43
N GLY A 159 -5.74 10.54 17.88
CA GLY A 159 -6.27 9.19 18.10
C GLY A 159 -7.56 8.88 17.33
N LYS A 160 -7.99 9.74 16.40
CA LYS A 160 -9.16 9.47 15.56
C LYS A 160 -8.79 8.53 14.42
N HIS A 161 -9.59 7.50 14.24
CA HIS A 161 -9.53 6.64 13.06
C HIS A 161 -9.92 7.41 11.81
N CYS A 162 -9.10 7.32 10.79
CA CYS A 162 -9.26 8.02 9.51
C CYS A 162 -8.91 7.05 8.39
N SER A 163 -9.40 7.36 7.20
CA SER A 163 -9.06 6.63 5.99
C SER A 163 -8.75 7.57 4.83
N TYR A 164 -7.94 7.08 3.92
CA TYR A 164 -7.72 7.68 2.61
C TYR A 164 -8.14 6.69 1.55
N ILE A 165 -9.17 7.02 0.80
CA ILE A 165 -9.86 6.13 -0.14
C ILE A 165 -9.42 6.45 -1.56
N TYR A 166 -8.98 5.44 -2.29
CA TYR A 166 -8.77 5.50 -3.73
C TYR A 166 -9.98 4.87 -4.43
N ASN A 167 -10.72 5.70 -5.15
CA ASN A 167 -11.84 5.25 -5.98
C ASN A 167 -11.29 4.61 -7.25
N MET A 168 -11.20 3.29 -7.24
CA MET A 168 -10.60 2.53 -8.32
C MET A 168 -11.39 2.68 -9.62
N GLY A 169 -10.68 2.94 -10.72
CA GLY A 169 -11.28 3.22 -12.03
C GLY A 169 -11.53 4.71 -12.33
N GLN A 170 -11.39 5.61 -11.36
CA GLN A 170 -11.59 7.05 -11.57
C GLN A 170 -10.34 7.78 -12.06
N TYR A 171 -9.14 7.22 -11.82
CA TYR A 171 -7.84 7.89 -12.02
C TYR A 171 -6.93 7.20 -13.05
N ILE A 172 -7.50 6.47 -14.00
CA ILE A 172 -6.72 5.79 -15.05
C ILE A 172 -7.02 6.40 -16.40
#